data_ef903dad911675f662e1b4d1372b586e
#
_entry.id   ef903dad911675f662e1b4d1372b586e
#
_cell.length_a   1.000
_cell.length_b   1.000
_cell.length_c   1.000
_cell.angle_alpha   90.00
_cell.angle_beta   90.00
_cell.angle_gamma   90.00
#
_symmetry.space_group_name_H-M   'P 1'
#
loop_
_entity.id
_entity.type
_entity.pdbx_description
1 polymer ?
#
loop_
_entity_poly.entity_id
_entity_poly.type
_entity_poly.pdbx_seq_one_letter_code
_entity_poly.pdbx_strand_id
1 'polypeptide(L)'
;MLAAVCGLSIATGALAQADASPSAPAAETANDPLEGLNRASFKLGMGLDRAFLGPIAHGYMAVTPRVVRDRVSSAIYNLGEPNTVMNQVLQGKPRRAVRSSTRFVVNSTIGVLGLFDVAAKMGLPPRGADFGQTFGRWGAGPGAYIYVPLMGPLNVRDGVGRALDIVTDPVSVVAGGFDTDFGKARTVVTVVDLRAATDSGFRALKDAADPYVTTRSAYGQYREAFVREATGETETLPDFDAPPGEPTTPSPPTP
;
A
#
# COMPACT_ATOMS: atom_id res chain seq x y z
N MET A 1 -2.20 -1.98 -6.93
CA MET A 1 -3.38 -2.36 -6.12
C MET A 1 -3.00 -2.83 -4.71
N LEU A 2 -1.89 -3.49 -4.50
CA LEU A 2 -1.44 -3.97 -3.17
C LEU A 2 -0.96 -2.87 -2.20
N ALA A 3 -0.45 -1.76 -2.68
CA ALA A 3 0.21 -0.76 -1.84
C ALA A 3 -0.71 -0.04 -0.83
N ALA A 4 -1.98 0.15 -1.14
CA ALA A 4 -2.90 0.89 -0.26
C ALA A 4 -3.36 0.07 0.97
N VAL A 5 -3.18 -1.24 0.97
CA VAL A 5 -3.68 -2.13 2.03
C VAL A 5 -2.54 -2.68 2.90
N CYS A 6 -1.28 -2.67 2.40
CA CYS A 6 -0.12 -2.91 3.27
C CYS A 6 -0.02 -1.88 4.41
N GLY A 7 -0.54 -0.67 4.23
CA GLY A 7 -0.60 0.34 5.28
C GLY A 7 -1.42 -0.08 6.51
N LEU A 8 -2.45 -0.90 6.34
CA LEU A 8 -3.25 -1.36 7.47
C LEU A 8 -2.56 -2.47 8.27
N SER A 9 -1.69 -3.26 7.63
CA SER A 9 -0.94 -4.33 8.31
C SER A 9 0.26 -3.80 9.13
N ILE A 10 0.83 -2.67 8.74
CA ILE A 10 1.92 -2.01 9.50
C ILE A 10 1.34 -1.27 10.72
N ALA A 11 0.11 -0.76 10.62
CA ALA A 11 -0.56 -0.07 11.73
C ALA A 11 -0.85 -1.01 12.93
N THR A 12 -0.99 -2.31 12.72
CA THR A 12 -1.18 -3.27 13.82
C THR A 12 0.05 -3.45 14.70
N GLY A 13 1.26 -3.24 14.17
CA GLY A 13 2.48 -3.21 14.96
C GLY A 13 2.64 -1.92 15.80
N ALA A 14 2.11 -0.80 15.30
CA ALA A 14 2.17 0.49 15.98
C ALA A 14 1.11 0.66 17.08
N LEU A 15 -0.05 0.00 16.95
CA LEU A 15 -1.13 0.06 17.95
C LEU A 15 -0.81 -0.74 19.24
N ALA A 16 0.10 -1.71 19.17
CA ALA A 16 0.51 -2.50 20.35
C ALA A 16 1.53 -1.78 21.25
N GLN A 17 2.01 -0.60 20.88
CA GLN A 17 3.05 0.15 21.56
C GLN A 17 2.61 1.53 22.06
N ALA A 18 1.31 1.82 22.05
CA ALA A 18 0.76 3.10 22.52
C ALA A 18 0.44 3.10 24.00
N ASP A 19 1.40 2.71 24.85
CA ASP A 19 1.40 3.08 26.27
C ASP A 19 2.50 4.14 26.50
N ALA A 20 2.00 5.36 26.75
CA ALA A 20 2.70 6.47 27.39
C ALA A 20 3.99 6.99 26.73
N SER A 21 3.87 7.95 25.81
CA SER A 21 4.88 9.01 25.66
C SER A 21 4.30 10.29 25.03
N PRO A 22 4.84 11.48 25.37
CA PRO A 22 4.22 12.76 25.10
C PRO A 22 4.26 13.11 23.62
N SER A 23 3.13 13.58 23.10
CA SER A 23 2.94 14.32 21.86
C SER A 23 3.89 13.97 20.70
N ALA A 24 3.60 12.86 20.02
CA ALA A 24 3.92 12.81 18.59
C ALA A 24 3.31 14.07 17.94
N PRO A 25 4.03 14.78 17.02
CA PRO A 25 3.45 15.90 16.31
C PRO A 25 2.15 15.41 15.70
N ALA A 26 1.07 16.15 15.96
CA ALA A 26 -0.24 15.84 15.41
C ALA A 26 -0.02 15.61 13.91
N ALA A 27 -0.17 14.37 13.46
CA ALA A 27 -0.15 14.06 12.03
C ALA A 27 -1.09 15.08 11.40
N GLU A 28 -0.60 15.91 10.47
CA GLU A 28 -1.41 16.90 9.79
C GLU A 28 -2.69 16.19 9.37
N THR A 29 -3.80 16.64 9.94
CA THR A 29 -5.10 16.01 9.70
C THR A 29 -5.30 16.06 8.20
N ALA A 30 -5.26 14.89 7.55
CA ALA A 30 -5.41 14.80 6.10
C ALA A 30 -6.56 15.71 5.69
N ASN A 31 -6.31 16.60 4.71
CA ASN A 31 -7.29 17.57 4.24
C ASN A 31 -8.57 16.86 3.80
N ASP A 32 -9.61 16.92 4.60
CA ASP A 32 -10.87 16.20 4.41
C ASP A 32 -12.05 17.16 4.31
N PRO A 33 -12.12 17.93 3.21
CA PRO A 33 -13.22 18.91 3.01
C PRO A 33 -14.58 18.23 2.81
N LEU A 34 -14.60 16.92 2.56
CA LEU A 34 -15.79 16.11 2.29
C LEU A 34 -16.08 15.11 3.43
N GLU A 35 -15.68 15.42 4.67
CA GLU A 35 -15.76 14.47 5.80
C GLU A 35 -17.15 13.83 5.94
N GLY A 36 -18.24 14.60 5.81
CA GLY A 36 -19.60 14.06 5.90
C GLY A 36 -19.89 13.00 4.86
N LEU A 37 -19.51 13.26 3.60
CA LEU A 37 -19.64 12.29 2.50
C LEU A 37 -18.72 11.09 2.69
N ASN A 38 -17.48 11.32 3.06
CA ASN A 38 -16.49 10.29 3.30
C ASN A 38 -16.89 9.34 4.44
N ARG A 39 -17.47 9.89 5.53
CA ARG A 39 -18.03 9.08 6.63
C ARG A 39 -19.23 8.23 6.18
N ALA A 40 -20.10 8.77 5.34
CA ALA A 40 -21.22 8.01 4.77
C ALA A 40 -20.70 6.87 3.85
N SER A 41 -19.75 7.19 2.97
CA SER A 41 -19.07 6.22 2.10
C SER A 41 -18.32 5.15 2.90
N PHE A 42 -17.66 5.53 3.99
CA PHE A 42 -16.99 4.59 4.89
C PHE A 42 -18.00 3.62 5.53
N LYS A 43 -19.10 4.13 6.06
CA LYS A 43 -20.18 3.30 6.65
C LYS A 43 -20.74 2.31 5.62
N LEU A 44 -20.98 2.79 4.39
CA LEU A 44 -21.42 1.93 3.29
C LEU A 44 -20.37 0.86 2.97
N GLY A 45 -19.10 1.23 2.84
CA GLY A 45 -17.99 0.30 2.59
C GLY A 45 -17.87 -0.78 3.66
N MET A 46 -17.94 -0.39 4.94
CA MET A 46 -17.92 -1.33 6.07
C MET A 46 -19.16 -2.22 6.12
N GLY A 47 -20.33 -1.70 5.69
CA GLY A 47 -21.55 -2.49 5.54
C GLY A 47 -21.42 -3.56 4.45
N LEU A 48 -20.89 -3.16 3.29
CA LEU A 48 -20.63 -4.08 2.16
C LEU A 48 -19.55 -5.13 2.53
N ASP A 49 -18.50 -4.72 3.24
CA ASP A 49 -17.50 -5.67 3.74
C ASP A 49 -18.14 -6.70 4.67
N ARG A 50 -18.94 -6.25 5.64
CA ARG A 50 -19.61 -7.15 6.59
C ARG A 50 -20.60 -8.10 5.92
N ALA A 51 -21.30 -7.63 4.86
CA ALA A 51 -22.31 -8.41 4.18
C ALA A 51 -21.72 -9.40 3.16
N PHE A 52 -20.62 -9.04 2.49
CA PHE A 52 -20.11 -9.79 1.34
C PHE A 52 -18.62 -10.13 1.45
N LEU A 53 -17.72 -9.13 1.47
CA LEU A 53 -16.27 -9.38 1.38
C LEU A 53 -15.73 -10.11 2.61
N GLY A 54 -16.15 -9.74 3.80
CA GLY A 54 -15.74 -10.38 5.04
C GLY A 54 -16.07 -11.87 5.07
N PRO A 55 -17.34 -12.28 4.87
CA PRO A 55 -17.72 -13.69 4.79
C PRO A 55 -16.94 -14.46 3.71
N ILE A 56 -16.78 -13.89 2.50
CA ILE A 56 -16.02 -14.52 1.41
C ILE A 56 -14.55 -14.71 1.82
N ALA A 57 -13.90 -13.68 2.39
CA ALA A 57 -12.52 -13.76 2.84
C ALA A 57 -12.35 -14.75 4.01
N HIS A 58 -13.30 -14.80 4.94
CA HIS A 58 -13.28 -15.78 6.02
C HIS A 58 -13.46 -17.20 5.49
N GLY A 59 -14.36 -17.42 4.51
CA GLY A 59 -14.50 -18.70 3.82
C GLY A 59 -13.20 -19.11 3.13
N TYR A 60 -12.57 -18.18 2.39
CA TYR A 60 -11.26 -18.40 1.77
C TYR A 60 -10.19 -18.78 2.80
N MET A 61 -10.12 -18.07 3.93
CA MET A 61 -9.18 -18.37 5.01
C MET A 61 -9.46 -19.73 5.69
N ALA A 62 -10.70 -20.13 5.79
CA ALA A 62 -11.09 -21.39 6.41
C ALA A 62 -10.71 -22.61 5.58
N VAL A 63 -10.84 -22.53 4.25
CA VAL A 63 -10.56 -23.64 3.33
C VAL A 63 -9.14 -23.65 2.77
N THR A 64 -8.43 -22.51 2.84
CA THR A 64 -7.09 -22.36 2.23
C THR A 64 -6.04 -22.22 3.32
N PRO A 65 -5.12 -23.19 3.48
CA PRO A 65 -4.02 -23.10 4.44
C PRO A 65 -3.17 -21.83 4.22
N ARG A 66 -2.63 -21.28 5.31
CA ARG A 66 -1.83 -20.07 5.26
C ARG A 66 -0.69 -20.14 4.22
N VAL A 67 0.01 -21.27 4.18
CA VAL A 67 1.10 -21.46 3.20
C VAL A 67 0.62 -21.27 1.76
N VAL A 68 -0.57 -21.76 1.42
CA VAL A 68 -1.14 -21.61 0.07
C VAL A 68 -1.52 -20.16 -0.19
N ARG A 69 -2.13 -19.48 0.78
CA ARG A 69 -2.45 -18.04 0.67
C ARG A 69 -1.20 -17.20 0.46
N ASP A 70 -0.12 -17.47 1.21
CA ASP A 70 1.16 -16.78 1.03
C ASP A 70 1.71 -16.96 -0.41
N ARG A 71 1.46 -18.12 -1.05
CA ARG A 71 1.84 -18.34 -2.46
C ARG A 71 0.96 -17.55 -3.42
N VAL A 72 -0.34 -17.49 -3.16
CA VAL A 72 -1.27 -16.67 -3.94
C VAL A 72 -0.89 -15.19 -3.85
N SER A 73 -0.66 -14.68 -2.65
CA SER A 73 -0.20 -13.31 -2.43
C SER A 73 1.12 -13.02 -3.15
N SER A 74 2.08 -13.95 -3.11
CA SER A 74 3.37 -13.81 -3.82
C SER A 74 3.17 -13.73 -5.34
N ALA A 75 2.30 -14.57 -5.91
CA ALA A 75 2.01 -14.55 -7.35
C ALA A 75 1.31 -13.24 -7.77
N ILE A 76 0.33 -12.77 -6.99
CA ILE A 76 -0.34 -11.48 -7.21
C ILE A 76 0.69 -10.35 -7.19
N TYR A 77 1.59 -10.35 -6.20
CA TYR A 77 2.65 -9.36 -6.10
C TYR A 77 3.55 -9.39 -7.33
N ASN A 78 3.98 -10.58 -7.76
CA ASN A 78 4.82 -10.73 -8.95
C ASN A 78 4.16 -10.19 -10.22
N LEU A 79 2.85 -10.39 -10.38
CA LEU A 79 2.07 -9.81 -11.49
C LEU A 79 2.01 -8.26 -11.45
N GLY A 80 2.27 -7.65 -10.30
CA GLY A 80 2.38 -6.19 -10.13
C GLY A 80 3.79 -5.62 -10.38
N GLU A 81 4.84 -6.48 -10.45
CA GLU A 81 6.22 -6.01 -10.64
C GLU A 81 6.42 -5.22 -11.95
N PRO A 82 5.83 -5.58 -13.12
CA PRO A 82 5.96 -4.79 -14.33
C PRO A 82 5.42 -3.36 -14.18
N ASN A 83 4.30 -3.16 -13.48
CA ASN A 83 3.80 -1.82 -13.16
C ASN A 83 4.76 -1.06 -12.23
N THR A 84 5.33 -1.74 -11.25
CA THR A 84 6.38 -1.20 -10.36
C THR A 84 7.60 -0.77 -11.16
N VAL A 85 8.08 -1.58 -12.12
CA VAL A 85 9.22 -1.23 -12.99
C VAL A 85 8.93 0.04 -13.77
N MET A 86 7.76 0.14 -14.40
CA MET A 86 7.33 1.31 -15.15
C MET A 86 7.37 2.57 -14.28
N ASN A 87 6.78 2.51 -13.10
CA ASN A 87 6.76 3.64 -12.18
C ASN A 87 8.17 4.01 -11.68
N GLN A 88 9.04 3.03 -11.41
CA GLN A 88 10.43 3.31 -11.01
C GLN A 88 11.24 3.97 -12.15
N VAL A 89 10.97 3.61 -13.40
CA VAL A 89 11.55 4.32 -14.58
C VAL A 89 11.05 5.75 -14.63
N LEU A 90 9.75 5.98 -14.52
CA LEU A 90 9.14 7.32 -14.51
C LEU A 90 9.62 8.18 -13.33
N GLN A 91 9.99 7.56 -12.23
CA GLN A 91 10.60 8.21 -11.07
C GLN A 91 12.10 8.51 -11.25
N GLY A 92 12.74 8.12 -12.37
CA GLY A 92 14.17 8.29 -12.59
C GLY A 92 15.03 7.40 -11.67
N LYS A 93 14.55 6.21 -11.31
CA LYS A 93 15.26 5.26 -10.43
C LYS A 93 15.69 3.98 -11.16
N PRO A 94 16.62 4.05 -12.12
CA PRO A 94 16.96 2.91 -12.99
C PRO A 94 17.49 1.70 -12.20
N ARG A 95 18.24 1.92 -11.12
CA ARG A 95 18.73 0.82 -10.27
C ARG A 95 17.59 0.06 -9.60
N ARG A 96 16.52 0.77 -9.18
CA ARG A 96 15.32 0.12 -8.60
C ARG A 96 14.56 -0.61 -9.70
N ALA A 97 14.39 0.00 -10.88
CA ALA A 97 13.73 -0.61 -12.02
C ALA A 97 14.40 -1.93 -12.45
N VAL A 98 15.74 -1.95 -12.58
CA VAL A 98 16.50 -3.18 -12.87
C VAL A 98 16.27 -4.22 -11.78
N ARG A 99 16.27 -3.84 -10.51
CA ARG A 99 16.02 -4.75 -9.40
C ARG A 99 14.62 -5.38 -9.49
N SER A 100 13.57 -4.58 -9.70
CA SER A 100 12.20 -5.07 -9.85
C SER A 100 12.04 -5.93 -11.11
N SER A 101 12.70 -5.58 -12.23
CA SER A 101 12.76 -6.43 -13.43
C SER A 101 13.40 -7.78 -13.14
N THR A 102 14.52 -7.79 -12.41
CA THR A 102 15.20 -9.05 -12.00
C THR A 102 14.28 -9.88 -11.10
N ARG A 103 13.57 -9.25 -10.16
CA ARG A 103 12.58 -9.94 -9.32
C ARG A 103 11.50 -10.60 -10.17
N PHE A 104 10.91 -9.85 -11.10
CA PHE A 104 9.87 -10.37 -11.99
C PHE A 104 10.37 -11.59 -12.78
N VAL A 105 11.55 -11.51 -13.39
CA VAL A 105 12.11 -12.61 -14.17
C VAL A 105 12.41 -13.83 -13.30
N VAL A 106 13.11 -13.65 -12.18
CA VAL A 106 13.48 -14.75 -11.27
C VAL A 106 12.24 -15.42 -10.69
N ASN A 107 11.30 -14.64 -10.21
CA ASN A 107 10.08 -15.18 -9.60
C ASN A 107 9.15 -15.81 -10.64
N SER A 108 9.10 -15.29 -11.86
CA SER A 108 8.29 -15.87 -12.94
C SER A 108 8.87 -17.18 -13.49
N THR A 109 10.19 -17.34 -13.48
CA THR A 109 10.89 -18.54 -13.97
C THR A 109 11.15 -19.54 -12.84
N ILE A 110 12.12 -19.27 -11.98
CA ILE A 110 12.53 -20.14 -10.88
C ILE A 110 11.44 -20.20 -9.79
N GLY A 111 10.73 -19.09 -9.57
CA GLY A 111 9.65 -18.98 -8.59
C GLY A 111 8.30 -19.50 -9.06
N VAL A 112 8.23 -20.18 -10.22
CA VAL A 112 6.99 -20.78 -10.78
C VAL A 112 5.87 -19.75 -10.88
N LEU A 113 5.98 -18.82 -11.84
CA LEU A 113 5.02 -17.71 -12.05
C LEU A 113 4.80 -16.82 -10.82
N GLY A 114 5.79 -16.74 -9.93
CA GLY A 114 5.74 -15.90 -8.74
C GLY A 114 5.12 -16.57 -7.51
N LEU A 115 4.74 -17.86 -7.57
CA LEU A 115 4.26 -18.57 -6.38
C LEU A 115 5.33 -18.63 -5.27
N PHE A 116 6.60 -18.58 -5.64
CA PHE A 116 7.71 -18.52 -4.69
C PHE A 116 8.51 -17.23 -4.90
N ASP A 117 8.65 -16.43 -3.86
CA ASP A 117 9.50 -15.23 -3.89
C ASP A 117 10.97 -15.63 -3.69
N VAL A 118 11.56 -16.19 -4.76
CA VAL A 118 12.96 -16.59 -4.80
C VAL A 118 13.87 -15.38 -4.77
N ALA A 119 13.48 -14.30 -5.44
CA ALA A 119 14.26 -13.07 -5.51
C ALA A 119 14.49 -12.46 -4.12
N ALA A 120 13.49 -12.47 -3.22
CA ALA A 120 13.67 -12.01 -1.84
C ALA A 120 14.73 -12.83 -1.09
N LYS A 121 14.76 -14.16 -1.29
CA LYS A 121 15.78 -15.03 -0.71
C LYS A 121 17.18 -14.79 -1.27
N MET A 122 17.27 -14.24 -2.48
CA MET A 122 18.52 -13.81 -3.11
C MET A 122 18.99 -12.40 -2.67
N GLY A 123 18.34 -11.79 -1.66
CA GLY A 123 18.68 -10.46 -1.17
C GLY A 123 18.08 -9.30 -2.00
N LEU A 124 17.04 -9.60 -2.77
CA LEU A 124 16.27 -8.61 -3.52
C LEU A 124 14.87 -8.43 -2.92
N PRO A 125 14.72 -7.75 -1.76
CA PRO A 125 13.40 -7.57 -1.15
C PRO A 125 12.48 -6.73 -2.06
N PRO A 126 11.15 -6.95 -1.97
CA PRO A 126 10.17 -6.22 -2.76
C PRO A 126 10.15 -4.74 -2.39
N ARG A 127 9.99 -3.87 -3.41
CA ARG A 127 9.84 -2.43 -3.25
C ARG A 127 8.83 -1.93 -4.28
N GLY A 128 7.58 -1.79 -3.86
CA GLY A 128 6.52 -1.32 -4.74
C GLY A 128 6.72 0.12 -5.21
N ALA A 129 6.11 0.44 -6.34
CA ALA A 129 5.92 1.79 -6.83
C ALA A 129 4.59 1.87 -7.57
N ASP A 130 3.92 3.01 -7.50
CA ASP A 130 2.66 3.30 -8.17
C ASP A 130 2.65 4.73 -8.73
N PHE A 131 1.66 5.05 -9.58
CA PHE A 131 1.54 6.41 -10.14
C PHE A 131 1.27 7.47 -9.09
N GLY A 132 0.56 7.18 -8.01
CA GLY A 132 0.37 8.12 -6.90
C GLY A 132 1.70 8.52 -6.26
N GLN A 133 2.60 7.55 -6.05
CA GLN A 133 3.97 7.79 -5.59
C GLN A 133 4.78 8.56 -6.63
N THR A 134 4.63 8.23 -7.91
CA THR A 134 5.30 8.90 -9.02
C THR A 134 4.90 10.37 -9.09
N PHE A 135 3.61 10.67 -9.02
CA PHE A 135 3.12 12.05 -8.95
C PHE A 135 3.61 12.79 -7.71
N GLY A 136 3.62 12.13 -6.55
CA GLY A 136 4.19 12.70 -5.33
C GLY A 136 5.67 13.06 -5.50
N ARG A 137 6.46 12.19 -6.11
CA ARG A 137 7.86 12.47 -6.46
C ARG A 137 8.00 13.65 -7.42
N TRP A 138 7.07 13.85 -8.34
CA TRP A 138 7.04 14.99 -9.26
C TRP A 138 6.52 16.27 -8.61
N GLY A 139 6.22 16.25 -7.30
CA GLY A 139 5.81 17.42 -6.52
C GLY A 139 4.30 17.60 -6.41
N ALA A 140 3.48 16.66 -6.91
CA ALA A 140 2.04 16.73 -6.74
C ALA A 140 1.67 16.46 -5.27
N GLY A 141 0.97 17.42 -4.65
CA GLY A 141 0.40 17.25 -3.31
C GLY A 141 -0.68 16.17 -3.29
N PRO A 142 -1.05 15.66 -2.09
CA PRO A 142 -2.06 14.61 -1.96
C PRO A 142 -3.45 15.07 -2.40
N GLY A 143 -3.80 16.35 -2.22
CA GLY A 143 -5.15 16.85 -2.43
C GLY A 143 -6.13 16.40 -1.35
N ALA A 144 -7.43 16.49 -1.66
CA ALA A 144 -8.50 16.11 -0.74
C ALA A 144 -8.52 14.60 -0.47
N TYR A 145 -8.84 14.23 0.76
CA TYR A 145 -9.11 12.85 1.12
C TYR A 145 -10.48 12.40 0.57
N ILE A 146 -10.53 11.17 0.08
CA ILE A 146 -11.74 10.54 -0.47
C ILE A 146 -11.79 9.10 0.02
N TYR A 147 -12.94 8.67 0.50
CA TYR A 147 -13.18 7.26 0.79
C TYR A 147 -14.12 6.65 -0.25
N VAL A 148 -13.67 5.61 -0.95
CA VAL A 148 -14.48 4.90 -1.94
C VAL A 148 -14.87 3.52 -1.38
N PRO A 149 -16.16 3.18 -1.31
CA PRO A 149 -16.62 1.88 -0.84
C PRO A 149 -15.92 0.74 -1.60
N LEU A 150 -15.53 -0.31 -0.92
CA LEU A 150 -14.78 -1.47 -1.41
C LEU A 150 -13.35 -1.19 -1.93
N MET A 151 -13.05 0.03 -2.33
CA MET A 151 -11.70 0.44 -2.77
C MET A 151 -10.86 0.95 -1.60
N GLY A 152 -11.51 1.51 -0.59
CA GLY A 152 -10.89 2.04 0.62
C GLY A 152 -10.49 3.52 0.55
N PRO A 153 -9.61 3.95 1.46
CA PRO A 153 -9.14 5.32 1.54
C PRO A 153 -8.23 5.68 0.36
N LEU A 154 -8.40 6.90 -0.13
CA LEU A 154 -7.62 7.52 -1.21
C LEU A 154 -7.44 9.01 -0.92
N ASN A 155 -6.54 9.66 -1.62
CA ASN A 155 -6.55 11.09 -1.87
C ASN A 155 -6.65 11.34 -3.39
N VAL A 156 -6.87 12.56 -3.81
CA VAL A 156 -7.06 12.88 -5.25
C VAL A 156 -5.87 12.40 -6.07
N ARG A 157 -4.64 12.70 -5.66
CA ARG A 157 -3.42 12.26 -6.36
C ARG A 157 -3.38 10.74 -6.51
N ASP A 158 -3.59 10.02 -5.41
CA ASP A 158 -3.48 8.56 -5.40
C ASP A 158 -4.68 7.91 -6.11
N GLY A 159 -5.85 8.55 -6.12
CA GLY A 159 -7.01 8.11 -6.90
C GLY A 159 -6.75 8.18 -8.40
N VAL A 160 -6.23 9.31 -8.89
CA VAL A 160 -5.80 9.44 -10.30
C VAL A 160 -4.67 8.47 -10.63
N GLY A 161 -3.67 8.37 -9.73
CA GLY A 161 -2.57 7.41 -9.87
C GLY A 161 -3.08 5.98 -9.99
N ARG A 162 -4.02 5.58 -9.14
CA ARG A 162 -4.61 4.24 -9.16
C ARG A 162 -5.40 3.95 -10.45
N ALA A 163 -6.14 4.94 -10.95
CA ALA A 163 -6.82 4.80 -12.24
C ALA A 163 -5.81 4.54 -13.36
N LEU A 164 -4.69 5.26 -13.37
CA LEU A 164 -3.61 5.02 -14.33
C LEU A 164 -2.93 3.67 -14.12
N ASP A 165 -2.62 3.27 -12.88
CA ASP A 165 -2.07 1.94 -12.60
C ASP A 165 -2.97 0.82 -13.16
N ILE A 166 -4.28 0.99 -13.07
CA ILE A 166 -5.24 0.05 -13.63
C ILE A 166 -5.18 0.02 -15.16
N VAL A 167 -5.29 1.18 -15.81
CA VAL A 167 -5.37 1.28 -17.28
C VAL A 167 -4.06 0.89 -17.96
N THR A 168 -2.93 1.19 -17.34
CA THR A 168 -1.59 0.97 -17.91
C THR A 168 -0.92 -0.31 -17.39
N ASP A 169 -1.61 -1.12 -16.55
CA ASP A 169 -1.02 -2.37 -16.04
C ASP A 169 -0.55 -3.28 -17.18
N PRO A 170 0.78 -3.47 -17.36
CA PRO A 170 1.31 -4.17 -18.52
C PRO A 170 0.81 -5.61 -18.63
N VAL A 171 0.57 -6.26 -17.50
CA VAL A 171 0.06 -7.64 -17.49
C VAL A 171 -1.39 -7.69 -17.96
N SER A 172 -2.23 -6.75 -17.52
CA SER A 172 -3.61 -6.67 -17.98
C SER A 172 -3.69 -6.30 -19.46
N VAL A 173 -2.85 -5.38 -19.92
CA VAL A 173 -2.82 -4.97 -21.35
C VAL A 173 -2.42 -6.16 -22.22
N VAL A 174 -1.37 -6.91 -21.88
CA VAL A 174 -0.91 -8.09 -22.65
C VAL A 174 -1.93 -9.22 -22.59
N ALA A 175 -2.63 -9.38 -21.48
CA ALA A 175 -3.66 -10.41 -21.31
C ALA A 175 -5.01 -10.05 -21.96
N GLY A 176 -5.10 -8.96 -22.73
CA GLY A 176 -6.31 -8.54 -23.44
C GLY A 176 -7.28 -7.71 -22.60
N GLY A 177 -6.84 -7.20 -21.44
CA GLY A 177 -7.64 -6.30 -20.60
C GLY A 177 -8.39 -6.98 -19.45
N PHE A 178 -9.17 -6.16 -18.74
CA PHE A 178 -9.92 -6.61 -17.55
C PHE A 178 -11.16 -7.43 -17.88
N ASP A 179 -11.69 -7.33 -19.09
CA ASP A 179 -12.90 -8.05 -19.52
C ASP A 179 -12.65 -9.52 -19.83
N THR A 180 -11.39 -9.93 -19.94
CA THR A 180 -11.02 -11.33 -20.14
C THR A 180 -11.26 -12.16 -18.87
N ASP A 181 -11.43 -13.46 -19.03
CA ASP A 181 -11.58 -14.39 -17.89
C ASP A 181 -10.37 -14.33 -16.94
N PHE A 182 -9.17 -14.17 -17.49
CA PHE A 182 -7.97 -13.94 -16.69
C PHE A 182 -8.04 -12.63 -15.91
N GLY A 183 -8.42 -11.52 -16.53
CA GLY A 183 -8.54 -10.21 -15.87
C GLY A 183 -9.58 -10.25 -14.74
N LYS A 184 -10.74 -10.85 -14.97
CA LYS A 184 -11.78 -11.04 -13.94
C LYS A 184 -11.32 -11.92 -12.81
N ALA A 185 -10.72 -13.08 -13.10
CA ALA A 185 -10.22 -14.01 -12.10
C ALA A 185 -9.10 -13.36 -11.25
N ARG A 186 -8.15 -12.68 -11.90
CA ARG A 186 -7.08 -11.94 -11.22
C ARG A 186 -7.65 -10.89 -10.27
N THR A 187 -8.66 -10.13 -10.72
CA THR A 187 -9.30 -9.09 -9.90
C THR A 187 -9.97 -9.70 -8.68
N VAL A 188 -10.80 -10.73 -8.86
CA VAL A 188 -11.51 -11.39 -7.75
C VAL A 188 -10.53 -11.99 -6.75
N VAL A 189 -9.54 -12.75 -7.22
CA VAL A 189 -8.53 -13.37 -6.35
C VAL A 189 -7.74 -12.29 -5.60
N THR A 190 -7.33 -11.22 -6.28
CA THR A 190 -6.61 -10.12 -5.65
C THR A 190 -7.43 -9.45 -4.54
N VAL A 191 -8.71 -9.18 -4.78
CA VAL A 191 -9.59 -8.53 -3.79
C VAL A 191 -9.81 -9.43 -2.57
N VAL A 192 -10.08 -10.71 -2.78
CA VAL A 192 -10.33 -11.67 -1.69
C VAL A 192 -9.05 -11.92 -0.87
N ASP A 193 -7.91 -12.16 -1.54
CA ASP A 193 -6.63 -12.38 -0.88
C ASP A 193 -6.20 -11.17 -0.07
N LEU A 194 -6.37 -9.98 -0.65
CA LEU A 194 -6.07 -8.73 0.00
C LEU A 194 -6.94 -8.50 1.25
N ARG A 195 -8.26 -8.77 1.15
CA ARG A 195 -9.16 -8.67 2.30
C ARG A 195 -8.77 -9.69 3.38
N ALA A 196 -8.38 -10.90 3.01
CA ALA A 196 -7.89 -11.90 3.93
C ALA A 196 -6.58 -11.49 4.61
N ALA A 197 -5.63 -10.92 3.85
CA ALA A 197 -4.35 -10.45 4.37
C ALA A 197 -4.51 -9.28 5.37
N THR A 198 -5.56 -8.48 5.24
CA THR A 198 -5.83 -7.31 6.09
C THR A 198 -6.87 -7.56 7.19
N ASP A 199 -7.30 -8.79 7.39
CA ASP A 199 -8.35 -9.14 8.35
C ASP A 199 -8.04 -8.71 9.80
N SER A 200 -6.77 -8.77 10.22
CA SER A 200 -6.33 -8.26 11.52
C SER A 200 -6.56 -6.76 11.67
N GLY A 201 -6.31 -5.98 10.63
CA GLY A 201 -6.58 -4.55 10.60
C GLY A 201 -8.08 -4.24 10.69
N PHE A 202 -8.91 -4.98 9.95
CA PHE A 202 -10.37 -4.84 10.04
C PHE A 202 -10.90 -5.20 11.42
N ARG A 203 -10.28 -6.16 12.12
CA ARG A 203 -10.63 -6.47 13.53
C ARG A 203 -10.23 -5.34 14.45
N ALA A 204 -9.01 -4.82 14.34
CA ALA A 204 -8.55 -3.69 15.16
C ALA A 204 -9.41 -2.43 14.99
N LEU A 205 -9.95 -2.19 13.78
CA LEU A 205 -10.85 -1.07 13.53
C LEU A 205 -12.18 -1.17 14.30
N LYS A 206 -12.64 -2.38 14.66
CA LYS A 206 -13.88 -2.55 15.44
C LYS A 206 -13.72 -2.02 16.86
N ASP A 207 -12.49 -2.07 17.39
CA ASP A 207 -12.18 -1.67 18.76
C ASP A 207 -11.70 -0.20 18.83
N ALA A 208 -11.57 0.47 17.67
CA ALA A 208 -11.17 1.88 17.61
C ALA A 208 -12.29 2.81 18.05
N ALA A 209 -11.96 3.89 18.79
CA ALA A 209 -12.91 4.92 19.23
C ALA A 209 -13.62 5.60 18.04
N ASP A 210 -12.89 5.90 16.96
CA ASP A 210 -13.44 6.35 15.68
C ASP A 210 -12.73 5.59 14.53
N PRO A 211 -13.36 4.54 14.01
CA PRO A 211 -12.79 3.73 12.93
C PRO A 211 -12.49 4.52 11.64
N TYR A 212 -13.29 5.55 11.34
CA TYR A 212 -13.09 6.40 10.18
C TYR A 212 -11.83 7.25 10.33
N VAL A 213 -11.68 7.95 11.45
CA VAL A 213 -10.49 8.78 11.73
C VAL A 213 -9.24 7.91 11.77
N THR A 214 -9.31 6.75 12.43
CA THR A 214 -8.19 5.78 12.46
C THR A 214 -7.77 5.35 11.06
N THR A 215 -8.73 5.02 10.19
CA THR A 215 -8.45 4.62 8.80
C THR A 215 -7.81 5.76 8.01
N ARG A 216 -8.35 6.99 8.13
CA ARG A 216 -7.83 8.18 7.44
C ARG A 216 -6.41 8.49 7.87
N SER A 217 -6.15 8.49 9.18
CA SER A 217 -4.83 8.78 9.74
C SER A 217 -3.80 7.73 9.33
N ALA A 218 -4.12 6.44 9.48
CA ALA A 218 -3.22 5.35 9.07
C ALA A 218 -2.90 5.39 7.58
N TYR A 219 -3.90 5.68 6.73
CA TYR A 219 -3.69 5.87 5.29
C TYR A 219 -2.77 7.05 4.99
N GLY A 220 -3.01 8.20 5.61
CA GLY A 220 -2.20 9.41 5.41
C GLY A 220 -0.73 9.17 5.74
N GLN A 221 -0.46 8.63 6.92
CA GLN A 221 0.90 8.31 7.38
C GLN A 221 1.61 7.31 6.45
N TYR A 222 0.91 6.25 6.07
CA TYR A 222 1.45 5.26 5.15
C TYR A 222 1.80 5.89 3.79
N ARG A 223 0.89 6.67 3.19
CA ARG A 223 1.12 7.27 1.87
C ARG A 223 2.21 8.32 1.90
N GLU A 224 2.30 9.10 2.97
CA GLU A 224 3.37 10.06 3.14
C GLU A 224 4.73 9.36 3.23
N ALA A 225 4.87 8.34 4.07
CA ALA A 225 6.08 7.54 4.17
C ALA A 225 6.44 6.89 2.82
N PHE A 226 5.45 6.35 2.09
CA PHE A 226 5.65 5.73 0.80
C PHE A 226 6.14 6.72 -0.28
N VAL A 227 5.64 7.94 -0.27
CA VAL A 227 6.10 9.00 -1.20
C VAL A 227 7.49 9.50 -0.81
N ARG A 228 7.76 9.71 0.48
CA ARG A 228 9.11 10.06 0.97
C ARG A 228 10.16 9.04 0.56
N GLU A 229 9.86 7.77 0.58
CA GLU A 229 10.76 6.74 0.05
C GLU A 229 11.11 6.97 -1.44
N ALA A 230 10.16 7.50 -2.22
CA ALA A 230 10.39 7.83 -3.62
C ALA A 230 11.21 9.12 -3.80
N THR A 231 11.04 10.13 -2.96
CA THR A 231 11.82 11.38 -3.03
C THR A 231 13.27 11.19 -2.61
N GLY A 232 13.55 10.15 -1.82
CA GLY A 232 14.88 9.91 -1.24
C GLY A 232 15.12 10.71 0.04
N GLU A 233 14.10 11.39 0.55
CA GLU A 233 14.10 11.99 1.88
C GLU A 233 14.08 10.86 2.92
N THR A 234 15.27 10.44 3.31
CA THR A 234 15.42 9.56 4.47
C THR A 234 15.22 10.43 5.69
N GLU A 235 14.18 10.16 6.46
CA GLU A 235 14.08 10.72 7.81
C GLU A 235 15.33 10.27 8.55
N THR A 236 16.21 11.21 8.86
CA THR A 236 17.27 10.97 9.86
C THR A 236 16.52 10.78 11.16
N LEU A 237 16.42 9.55 11.60
CA LEU A 237 15.95 9.26 12.96
C LEU A 237 16.75 10.14 13.92
N PRO A 238 16.11 10.74 14.94
CA PRO A 238 16.83 11.45 15.97
C PRO A 238 17.95 10.54 16.46
N ASP A 239 19.15 11.09 16.55
CA ASP A 239 20.28 10.36 17.12
C ASP A 239 20.00 10.17 18.61
N PHE A 240 19.50 9.00 18.98
CA PHE A 240 19.19 8.65 20.35
C PHE A 240 20.46 8.50 21.21
N ASP A 241 21.64 8.43 20.59
CA ASP A 241 22.95 8.37 21.25
C ASP A 241 23.56 9.78 21.40
N ALA A 242 22.94 10.83 20.87
CA ALA A 242 23.38 12.18 21.06
C ALA A 242 23.17 12.63 22.53
N PRO A 243 24.18 13.22 23.19
CA PRO A 243 24.02 13.71 24.54
C PRO A 243 22.92 14.77 24.62
N PRO A 244 22.07 14.78 25.67
CA PRO A 244 20.96 15.73 25.78
C PRO A 244 21.51 17.16 25.85
N GLY A 245 21.27 17.97 24.84
CA GLY A 245 21.53 19.40 24.87
C GLY A 245 22.17 20.06 23.65
N GLU A 246 22.56 19.34 22.60
CA GLU A 246 23.02 20.02 21.38
C GLU A 246 21.85 20.28 20.40
N PRO A 247 21.54 21.54 20.07
CA PRO A 247 20.56 21.83 19.03
C PRO A 247 21.14 21.43 17.67
N THR A 248 20.48 20.49 17.00
CA THR A 248 20.83 20.10 15.63
C THR A 248 20.67 21.30 14.70
N THR A 249 21.76 21.91 14.31
CA THR A 249 21.77 22.90 13.22
C THR A 249 21.49 22.18 11.90
N PRO A 250 20.49 22.63 11.12
CA PRO A 250 20.26 22.06 9.78
C PRO A 250 21.49 22.33 8.90
N SER A 251 22.01 21.28 8.28
CA SER A 251 23.10 21.39 7.32
C SER A 251 22.67 22.25 6.13
N PRO A 252 23.53 23.21 5.67
CA PRO A 252 23.21 24.02 4.52
C PRO A 252 23.12 23.15 3.23
N PRO A 253 22.27 23.52 2.26
CA PRO A 253 22.18 22.80 1.00
C PRO A 253 23.53 22.87 0.28
N THR A 254 24.04 21.72 -0.10
CA THR A 254 25.23 21.58 -0.95
C THR A 254 24.96 22.14 -2.36
N PRO A 255 25.90 22.89 -2.97
CA PRO A 255 25.74 23.55 -4.25
C PRO A 255 25.56 22.58 -5.43
#